data_68f67ef4281d817ca9a28059e3532cd5
#
_entry.id   68f67ef4281d817ca9a28059e3532cd5
#
_cell.length_a   1.000
_cell.length_b   1.000
_cell.length_c   1.000
_cell.angle_alpha   90.00
_cell.angle_beta   90.00
_cell.angle_gamma   90.00
#
_symmetry.space_group_name_H-M   'P 1'
#
loop_
_entity.id
_entity.type
_entity.pdbx_description
1 polymer ?
#
loop_
_entity_poly.entity_id
_entity_poly.type
_entity_poly.pdbx_seq_one_letter_code
_entity_poly.pdbx_strand_id
1 'polypeptide(L)'
;MKGDLHELGVAGLSRALASAEVSSVEATQHLLTRVASHRALGAFLALDADAALAQAAAADQRRAQGQATALTGVPVAHKDIFVTAALPSTAGSKMLAGYRSPFDATVVQRLGAGEAGGAPGAGMVTLGKLNCDEFAMGSANENSAFGPALNPWDTARVPGGSSGGSAVAVAAGLVPGATGTDTGGSIRQPASFTGITGIKPTYGVCSRYGMIAFASSLDQAGPLARSAEDCALLLSAMSGFDARDATSAERPPQDFHAQMLQARDGATPAKPLQGLRIGLPREFFPAALSADVGLAVRAALAEFERLGATLVDVSLPRTELSIPVYYIIAPAEASSNLSRFDGVKFGHRAAQYDDLGDMYRKTRTEGFGPEVKRRIMIGTYVLSHGYYDAYYLQ
;
A
#
# COMPACT_ATOMS: atom_id res chain seq x y z
N MET A 1 -11.75 -27.94 6.09
CA MET A 1 -11.14 -26.60 6.04
C MET A 1 -10.01 -26.43 5.00
N LYS A 2 -9.49 -27.49 4.34
CA LYS A 2 -8.40 -27.31 3.34
C LYS A 2 -8.80 -26.56 2.05
N GLY A 3 -10.08 -26.33 1.79
CA GLY A 3 -10.55 -25.65 0.56
C GLY A 3 -10.57 -24.12 0.64
N ASP A 4 -10.68 -23.52 1.82
CA ASP A 4 -11.06 -22.11 1.98
C ASP A 4 -9.99 -21.24 2.67
N LEU A 5 -8.70 -21.66 2.59
CA LEU A 5 -7.59 -20.92 3.21
C LEU A 5 -7.49 -19.48 2.72
N HIS A 6 -7.91 -19.22 1.49
CA HIS A 6 -7.93 -17.88 0.91
C HIS A 6 -9.03 -16.97 1.48
N GLU A 7 -10.00 -17.52 2.18
CA GLU A 7 -11.03 -16.76 2.90
C GLU A 7 -10.57 -16.31 4.28
N LEU A 8 -9.52 -16.94 4.82
CA LEU A 8 -8.89 -16.49 6.04
C LEU A 8 -8.13 -15.19 5.78
N GLY A 9 -8.42 -14.15 6.57
CA GLY A 9 -7.61 -12.95 6.62
C GLY A 9 -6.28 -13.21 7.32
N VAL A 10 -5.49 -12.16 7.55
CA VAL A 10 -4.20 -12.24 8.25
C VAL A 10 -4.37 -12.84 9.65
N ALA A 11 -5.35 -12.35 10.41
CA ALA A 11 -5.63 -12.83 11.77
C ALA A 11 -6.11 -14.28 11.80
N GLY A 12 -7.02 -14.65 10.89
CA GLY A 12 -7.52 -16.02 10.76
C GLY A 12 -6.41 -17.01 10.43
N LEU A 13 -5.58 -16.68 9.45
CA LEU A 13 -4.46 -17.53 9.04
C LEU A 13 -3.38 -17.59 10.15
N SER A 14 -3.09 -16.47 10.83
CA SER A 14 -2.21 -16.45 12.00
C SER A 14 -2.65 -17.44 13.08
N ARG A 15 -3.95 -17.47 13.40
CA ARG A 15 -4.52 -18.42 14.36
C ARG A 15 -4.42 -19.88 13.88
N ALA A 16 -4.75 -20.17 12.64
CA ALA A 16 -4.66 -21.51 12.07
C ALA A 16 -3.22 -22.05 12.03
N LEU A 17 -2.24 -21.19 11.75
CA LEU A 17 -0.82 -21.53 11.83
C LEU A 17 -0.36 -21.74 13.28
N ALA A 18 -0.89 -20.99 14.24
CA ALA A 18 -0.53 -21.13 15.66
C ALA A 18 -1.08 -22.41 16.28
N SER A 19 -2.28 -22.84 15.84
CA SER A 19 -2.91 -24.11 16.27
C SER A 19 -2.43 -25.33 15.48
N ALA A 20 -1.52 -25.15 14.52
CA ALA A 20 -1.03 -26.19 13.61
C ALA A 20 -2.16 -26.88 12.78
N GLU A 21 -3.29 -26.18 12.56
CA GLU A 21 -4.35 -26.64 11.64
C GLU A 21 -3.90 -26.61 10.18
N VAL A 22 -2.96 -25.73 9.86
CA VAL A 22 -2.33 -25.57 8.55
C VAL A 22 -0.86 -25.22 8.73
N SER A 23 0.00 -25.67 7.83
CA SER A 23 1.40 -25.23 7.76
C SER A 23 1.52 -23.98 6.88
N SER A 24 2.61 -23.22 7.09
CA SER A 24 2.94 -22.09 6.21
C SER A 24 3.16 -22.53 4.76
N VAL A 25 3.76 -23.69 4.55
CA VAL A 25 3.94 -24.30 3.22
C VAL A 25 2.59 -24.57 2.56
N GLU A 26 1.62 -25.19 3.24
CA GLU A 26 0.29 -25.45 2.69
C GLU A 26 -0.44 -24.16 2.33
N ALA A 27 -0.40 -23.16 3.21
CA ALA A 27 -1.03 -21.86 2.98
C ALA A 27 -0.39 -21.14 1.77
N THR A 28 0.94 -21.13 1.71
CA THR A 28 1.71 -20.50 0.62
C THR A 28 1.42 -21.19 -0.72
N GLN A 29 1.44 -22.52 -0.76
CA GLN A 29 1.15 -23.29 -1.97
C GLN A 29 -0.29 -23.07 -2.48
N HIS A 30 -1.27 -23.00 -1.55
CA HIS A 30 -2.65 -22.69 -1.89
C HIS A 30 -2.79 -21.33 -2.57
N LEU A 31 -2.17 -20.29 -1.99
CA LEU A 31 -2.24 -18.93 -2.53
C LEU A 31 -1.48 -18.80 -3.86
N LEU A 32 -0.31 -19.43 -4.01
CA LEU A 32 0.42 -19.45 -5.29
C LEU A 32 -0.41 -20.09 -6.40
N THR A 33 -1.13 -21.16 -6.10
CA THR A 33 -2.05 -21.81 -7.05
C THR A 33 -3.18 -20.87 -7.45
N ARG A 34 -3.75 -20.13 -6.50
CA ARG A 34 -4.79 -19.12 -6.78
C ARG A 34 -4.24 -17.97 -7.62
N VAL A 35 -3.05 -17.44 -7.32
CA VAL A 35 -2.41 -16.40 -8.13
C VAL A 35 -2.25 -16.88 -9.56
N ALA A 36 -1.81 -18.12 -9.77
CA ALA A 36 -1.65 -18.69 -11.09
C ALA A 36 -2.96 -18.77 -11.89
N SER A 37 -4.08 -19.11 -11.22
CA SER A 37 -5.41 -19.22 -11.85
C SER A 37 -6.09 -17.87 -12.10
N HIS A 38 -5.63 -16.79 -11.45
CA HIS A 38 -6.21 -15.45 -11.56
C HIS A 38 -5.25 -14.42 -12.19
N ARG A 39 -4.29 -14.87 -13.00
CA ARG A 39 -3.31 -13.98 -13.66
C ARG A 39 -3.95 -12.87 -14.49
N ALA A 40 -5.13 -13.13 -15.06
CA ALA A 40 -5.85 -12.16 -15.87
C ALA A 40 -6.24 -10.88 -15.10
N LEU A 41 -6.28 -10.92 -13.76
CA LEU A 41 -6.55 -9.74 -12.94
C LEU A 41 -5.38 -8.73 -12.93
N GLY A 42 -4.19 -9.08 -13.42
CA GLY A 42 -3.04 -8.18 -13.50
C GLY A 42 -2.51 -7.66 -12.15
N ALA A 43 -2.81 -8.36 -11.04
CA ALA A 43 -2.45 -7.92 -9.70
C ALA A 43 -0.96 -8.01 -9.38
N PHE A 44 -0.24 -8.98 -9.95
CA PHE A 44 1.18 -9.24 -9.68
C PHE A 44 2.06 -8.85 -10.87
N LEU A 45 3.20 -8.23 -10.60
CA LEU A 45 4.27 -7.92 -11.56
C LEU A 45 5.43 -8.91 -11.47
N ALA A 46 5.72 -9.43 -10.28
CA ALA A 46 6.78 -10.41 -10.06
C ALA A 46 6.39 -11.40 -8.96
N LEU A 47 6.77 -12.65 -9.15
CA LEU A 47 6.57 -13.77 -8.23
C LEU A 47 7.84 -14.63 -8.23
N ASP A 48 8.15 -15.21 -7.07
CA ASP A 48 9.16 -16.26 -6.93
C ASP A 48 8.58 -17.36 -6.04
N ALA A 49 7.98 -18.37 -6.65
CA ALA A 49 7.30 -19.45 -5.96
C ALA A 49 8.25 -20.28 -5.10
N ASP A 50 9.45 -20.56 -5.62
CA ASP A 50 10.44 -21.39 -4.92
C ASP A 50 10.98 -20.65 -3.68
N ALA A 51 11.31 -19.36 -3.82
CA ALA A 51 11.73 -18.54 -2.70
C ALA A 51 10.62 -18.36 -1.65
N ALA A 52 9.36 -18.21 -2.06
CA ALA A 52 8.22 -18.13 -1.15
C ALA A 52 8.03 -19.44 -0.37
N LEU A 53 8.10 -20.58 -1.03
CA LEU A 53 8.00 -21.90 -0.39
C LEU A 53 9.19 -22.18 0.55
N ALA A 54 10.39 -21.76 0.20
CA ALA A 54 11.55 -21.84 1.10
C ALA A 54 11.37 -20.99 2.37
N GLN A 55 10.86 -19.76 2.22
CA GLN A 55 10.50 -18.89 3.37
C GLN A 55 9.42 -19.54 4.25
N ALA A 56 8.40 -20.16 3.62
CA ALA A 56 7.33 -20.84 4.33
C ALA A 56 7.85 -22.05 5.13
N ALA A 57 8.72 -22.87 4.55
CA ALA A 57 9.35 -23.99 5.24
C ALA A 57 10.21 -23.52 6.43
N ALA A 58 10.97 -22.44 6.27
CA ALA A 58 11.73 -21.85 7.37
C ALA A 58 10.81 -21.29 8.47
N ALA A 59 9.65 -20.73 8.12
CA ALA A 59 8.65 -20.27 9.08
C ALA A 59 8.04 -21.43 9.88
N ASP A 60 7.72 -22.56 9.23
CA ASP A 60 7.24 -23.77 9.91
C ASP A 60 8.28 -24.33 10.89
N GLN A 61 9.57 -24.31 10.52
CA GLN A 61 10.66 -24.69 11.42
C GLN A 61 10.74 -23.77 12.65
N ARG A 62 10.64 -22.44 12.46
CA ARG A 62 10.66 -21.48 13.58
C ARG A 62 9.45 -21.68 14.50
N ARG A 63 8.27 -22.03 13.96
CA ARG A 63 7.09 -22.37 14.77
C ARG A 63 7.34 -23.62 15.61
N ALA A 64 7.88 -24.67 15.00
CA ALA A 64 8.22 -25.91 15.72
C ALA A 64 9.25 -25.71 16.85
N GLN A 65 10.13 -24.70 16.71
CA GLN A 65 11.14 -24.33 17.72
C GLN A 65 10.63 -23.34 18.79
N GLY A 66 9.36 -22.91 18.71
CA GLY A 66 8.80 -21.92 19.64
C GLY A 66 9.36 -20.49 19.44
N GLN A 67 9.94 -20.19 18.26
CA GLN A 67 10.55 -18.89 17.91
C GLN A 67 9.66 -18.03 17.01
N ALA A 68 8.37 -18.35 16.95
CA ALA A 68 7.43 -17.68 16.06
C ALA A 68 6.82 -16.43 16.69
N THR A 69 6.62 -15.40 15.88
CA THR A 69 5.70 -14.30 16.18
C THR A 69 4.27 -14.68 15.73
N ALA A 70 3.28 -13.83 16.01
CA ALA A 70 1.92 -14.02 15.52
C ALA A 70 1.86 -14.11 13.98
N LEU A 71 2.69 -13.34 13.27
CA LEU A 71 2.69 -13.25 11.80
C LEU A 71 3.68 -14.20 11.11
N THR A 72 4.48 -14.95 11.84
CA THR A 72 5.45 -15.89 11.25
C THR A 72 4.75 -16.89 10.35
N GLY A 73 5.13 -16.92 9.08
CA GLY A 73 4.60 -17.83 8.07
C GLY A 73 3.29 -17.40 7.39
N VAL A 74 2.71 -16.26 7.77
CA VAL A 74 1.57 -15.68 7.06
C VAL A 74 2.06 -15.05 5.74
N PRO A 75 1.48 -15.41 4.57
CA PRO A 75 1.87 -14.81 3.30
C PRO A 75 1.47 -13.33 3.18
N VAL A 76 2.32 -12.55 2.51
CA VAL A 76 2.12 -11.13 2.20
C VAL A 76 2.67 -10.81 0.82
N ALA A 77 2.17 -9.77 0.18
CA ALA A 77 2.78 -9.23 -1.04
C ALA A 77 2.94 -7.70 -0.95
N HIS A 78 3.94 -7.18 -1.69
CA HIS A 78 4.36 -5.80 -1.55
C HIS A 78 4.05 -5.00 -2.81
N LYS A 79 3.40 -3.84 -2.66
CA LYS A 79 3.27 -2.87 -3.76
C LYS A 79 4.65 -2.61 -4.37
N ASP A 80 4.71 -2.53 -5.69
CA ASP A 80 5.99 -2.44 -6.41
C ASP A 80 6.73 -1.10 -6.27
N ILE A 81 6.27 -0.27 -5.36
CA ILE A 81 6.95 0.94 -4.86
C ILE A 81 8.00 0.61 -3.78
N PHE A 82 7.84 -0.51 -3.04
CA PHE A 82 8.81 -0.92 -2.03
C PHE A 82 9.91 -1.73 -2.69
N VAL A 83 11.16 -1.29 -2.55
CA VAL A 83 12.30 -2.03 -3.11
C VAL A 83 12.52 -3.33 -2.34
N THR A 84 12.91 -4.36 -3.09
CA THR A 84 13.28 -5.68 -2.56
C THR A 84 14.55 -6.17 -3.23
N ALA A 85 15.43 -6.81 -2.47
CA ALA A 85 16.66 -7.39 -3.01
C ALA A 85 16.39 -8.67 -3.85
N ALA A 86 15.42 -9.47 -3.39
CA ALA A 86 15.12 -10.76 -4.03
C ALA A 86 14.35 -10.61 -5.35
N LEU A 87 13.42 -9.64 -5.45
CA LEU A 87 12.55 -9.45 -6.61
C LEU A 87 12.81 -8.09 -7.28
N PRO A 88 12.57 -7.95 -8.58
CA PRO A 88 12.64 -6.66 -9.27
C PRO A 88 11.69 -5.64 -8.62
N SER A 89 12.06 -4.36 -8.69
CA SER A 89 11.24 -3.24 -8.22
C SER A 89 11.14 -2.20 -9.30
N THR A 90 10.00 -2.17 -9.98
CA THR A 90 9.82 -1.38 -11.21
C THR A 90 9.03 -0.10 -11.01
N ALA A 91 8.33 0.06 -9.88
CA ALA A 91 7.36 1.14 -9.65
C ALA A 91 6.30 1.23 -10.77
N GLY A 92 5.95 0.11 -11.41
CA GLY A 92 5.04 0.08 -12.55
C GLY A 92 5.57 0.79 -13.82
N SER A 93 6.89 1.04 -13.92
CA SER A 93 7.52 1.87 -14.96
C SER A 93 8.54 1.09 -15.80
N LYS A 94 8.61 1.42 -17.10
CA LYS A 94 9.72 0.99 -17.95
C LYS A 94 11.07 1.57 -17.48
N MET A 95 11.05 2.73 -16.85
CA MET A 95 12.25 3.39 -16.33
C MET A 95 13.03 2.49 -15.36
N LEU A 96 12.35 1.64 -14.60
CA LEU A 96 12.96 0.70 -13.64
C LEU A 96 12.76 -0.77 -14.04
N ALA A 97 12.39 -1.05 -15.27
CA ALA A 97 12.28 -2.44 -15.75
C ALA A 97 13.58 -3.20 -15.50
N GLY A 98 13.51 -4.31 -14.76
CA GLY A 98 14.66 -5.12 -14.40
C GLY A 98 15.55 -4.59 -13.27
N TYR A 99 15.23 -3.45 -12.67
CA TYR A 99 15.99 -2.94 -11.52
C TYR A 99 15.83 -3.86 -10.29
N ARG A 100 16.96 -4.24 -9.70
CA ARG A 100 17.05 -4.96 -8.44
C ARG A 100 17.75 -4.08 -7.41
N SER A 101 17.13 -3.91 -6.27
CA SER A 101 17.71 -3.15 -5.16
C SER A 101 18.79 -3.99 -4.45
N PRO A 102 19.87 -3.37 -3.95
CA PRO A 102 20.83 -4.05 -3.09
C PRO A 102 20.34 -4.26 -1.65
N PHE A 103 19.14 -3.77 -1.31
CA PHE A 103 18.55 -3.89 0.02
C PHE A 103 17.01 -3.92 -0.07
N ASP A 104 16.37 -4.38 1.01
CA ASP A 104 14.92 -4.34 1.17
C ASP A 104 14.47 -3.04 1.86
N ALA A 105 13.32 -2.51 1.47
CA ALA A 105 12.68 -1.40 2.19
C ALA A 105 12.40 -1.79 3.65
N THR A 106 12.48 -0.83 4.57
CA THR A 106 12.24 -1.07 6.01
C THR A 106 10.92 -1.78 6.28
N VAL A 107 9.85 -1.39 5.59
CA VAL A 107 8.54 -2.04 5.72
C VAL A 107 8.61 -3.52 5.31
N VAL A 108 9.35 -3.85 4.24
CA VAL A 108 9.56 -5.23 3.80
C VAL A 108 10.38 -6.01 4.82
N GLN A 109 11.47 -5.43 5.32
CA GLN A 109 12.32 -6.05 6.35
C GLN A 109 11.50 -6.38 7.61
N ARG A 110 10.71 -5.43 8.09
CA ARG A 110 9.90 -5.61 9.31
C ARG A 110 8.82 -6.66 9.19
N LEU A 111 8.15 -6.75 8.04
CA LEU A 111 7.16 -7.80 7.78
C LEU A 111 7.82 -9.16 7.54
N GLY A 112 8.95 -9.19 6.86
CA GLY A 112 9.71 -10.39 6.51
C GLY A 112 10.63 -10.91 7.62
N ALA A 113 11.85 -11.25 7.24
CA ALA A 113 12.85 -11.87 8.13
C ALA A 113 13.52 -10.89 9.11
N GLY A 114 13.37 -9.58 8.90
CA GLY A 114 14.12 -8.56 9.61
C GLY A 114 15.36 -8.10 8.84
N GLU A 115 16.17 -7.27 9.49
CA GLU A 115 17.43 -6.76 8.95
C GLU A 115 18.57 -7.70 9.35
N ALA A 116 19.49 -7.97 8.45
CA ALA A 116 20.67 -8.77 8.75
C ALA A 116 21.49 -8.11 9.88
N GLY A 117 21.63 -8.79 11.01
CA GLY A 117 22.31 -8.26 12.19
C GLY A 117 21.52 -7.24 13.02
N GLY A 118 20.25 -6.98 12.67
CA GLY A 118 19.33 -6.06 13.33
C GLY A 118 18.20 -6.79 14.08
N ALA A 119 17.13 -6.05 14.35
CA ALA A 119 15.93 -6.62 14.98
C ALA A 119 15.26 -7.67 14.07
N PRO A 120 14.76 -8.78 14.64
CA PRO A 120 14.02 -9.77 13.85
C PRO A 120 12.72 -9.15 13.32
N GLY A 121 12.35 -9.51 12.10
CA GLY A 121 11.05 -9.13 11.52
C GLY A 121 9.92 -10.05 11.99
N ALA A 122 8.73 -9.77 11.51
CA ALA A 122 7.52 -10.52 11.85
C ALA A 122 7.50 -11.94 11.27
N GLY A 123 8.37 -12.24 10.30
CA GLY A 123 8.54 -13.56 9.72
C GLY A 123 7.46 -13.95 8.71
N MET A 124 6.81 -13.00 8.10
CA MET A 124 5.87 -13.24 7.00
C MET A 124 6.58 -13.77 5.74
N VAL A 125 5.84 -14.45 4.91
CA VAL A 125 6.31 -15.01 3.64
C VAL A 125 5.98 -14.05 2.50
N THR A 126 7.00 -13.52 1.82
CA THR A 126 6.80 -12.65 0.66
C THR A 126 6.45 -13.46 -0.58
N LEU A 127 5.22 -13.31 -1.09
CA LEU A 127 4.79 -13.97 -2.34
C LEU A 127 5.31 -13.25 -3.59
N GLY A 128 5.31 -11.92 -3.59
CA GLY A 128 5.68 -11.18 -4.78
C GLY A 128 5.48 -9.67 -4.71
N LYS A 129 5.58 -9.04 -5.89
CA LYS A 129 5.43 -7.60 -6.12
C LYS A 129 4.11 -7.30 -6.82
N LEU A 130 3.38 -6.35 -6.30
CA LEU A 130 2.03 -6.02 -6.72
C LEU A 130 2.00 -4.79 -7.63
N ASN A 131 1.17 -4.88 -8.66
CA ASN A 131 0.99 -3.84 -9.65
C ASN A 131 0.51 -2.51 -9.05
N CYS A 132 0.88 -1.41 -9.67
CA CYS A 132 0.51 -0.08 -9.25
C CYS A 132 0.50 0.89 -10.44
N ASP A 133 -0.16 2.03 -10.32
CA ASP A 133 0.08 3.12 -11.24
C ASP A 133 1.56 3.53 -11.23
N GLU A 134 2.08 3.90 -12.37
CA GLU A 134 3.49 4.23 -12.58
C GLU A 134 3.97 5.30 -11.58
N PHE A 135 5.02 4.99 -10.80
CA PHE A 135 5.55 5.83 -9.71
C PHE A 135 4.49 6.32 -8.72
N ALA A 136 3.45 5.51 -8.47
CA ALA A 136 2.28 5.85 -7.65
C ALA A 136 1.47 7.05 -8.17
N MET A 137 1.61 7.42 -9.44
CA MET A 137 0.95 8.55 -10.09
C MET A 137 -0.28 8.10 -10.86
N GLY A 138 -1.38 7.95 -10.16
CA GLY A 138 -2.68 7.55 -10.70
C GLY A 138 -3.65 7.17 -9.61
N SER A 139 -4.90 6.92 -10.01
CA SER A 139 -5.98 6.55 -9.11
C SER A 139 -6.89 5.44 -9.66
N ALA A 140 -6.43 4.75 -10.72
CA ALA A 140 -7.20 3.72 -11.41
C ALA A 140 -6.41 2.42 -11.65
N ASN A 141 -5.10 2.42 -11.45
CA ASN A 141 -4.15 1.37 -11.83
C ASN A 141 -4.17 1.06 -13.33
N GLU A 142 -4.38 2.08 -14.14
CA GLU A 142 -4.37 1.99 -15.61
C GLU A 142 -3.06 2.50 -16.23
N ASN A 143 -2.22 3.21 -15.46
CA ASN A 143 -0.99 3.83 -15.92
C ASN A 143 0.26 2.95 -15.77
N SER A 144 0.12 1.69 -15.36
CA SER A 144 1.26 0.76 -15.27
C SER A 144 1.81 0.44 -16.67
N ALA A 145 3.14 0.45 -16.81
CA ALA A 145 3.81 0.02 -18.03
C ALA A 145 3.61 -1.48 -18.37
N PHE A 146 3.12 -2.26 -17.40
CA PHE A 146 2.90 -3.70 -17.50
C PHE A 146 1.41 -4.07 -17.67
N GLY A 147 0.58 -3.09 -17.95
CA GLY A 147 -0.87 -3.24 -18.10
C GLY A 147 -1.65 -2.97 -16.80
N PRO A 148 -2.99 -2.83 -16.90
CA PRO A 148 -3.84 -2.50 -15.76
C PRO A 148 -4.02 -3.68 -14.80
N ALA A 149 -4.35 -3.37 -13.53
CA ALA A 149 -5.02 -4.31 -12.66
C ALA A 149 -6.54 -4.17 -12.82
N LEU A 150 -7.28 -5.27 -12.77
CA LEU A 150 -8.73 -5.32 -12.99
C LEU A 150 -9.47 -5.53 -11.68
N ASN A 151 -10.60 -4.85 -11.49
CA ASN A 151 -11.42 -5.03 -10.30
C ASN A 151 -12.02 -6.45 -10.28
N PRO A 152 -11.81 -7.26 -9.22
CA PRO A 152 -12.27 -8.64 -9.19
C PRO A 152 -13.80 -8.78 -9.11
N TRP A 153 -14.52 -7.74 -8.70
CA TRP A 153 -15.99 -7.73 -8.66
C TRP A 153 -16.63 -7.48 -10.04
N ASP A 154 -15.95 -6.67 -10.86
CA ASP A 154 -16.36 -6.36 -12.23
C ASP A 154 -15.12 -5.94 -13.02
N THR A 155 -14.63 -6.83 -13.89
CA THR A 155 -13.41 -6.60 -14.67
C THR A 155 -13.53 -5.46 -15.71
N ALA A 156 -14.73 -4.94 -15.94
CA ALA A 156 -14.95 -3.72 -16.74
C ALA A 156 -14.76 -2.43 -15.91
N ARG A 157 -14.53 -2.54 -14.62
CA ARG A 157 -14.33 -1.43 -13.68
C ARG A 157 -12.89 -1.36 -13.21
N VAL A 158 -12.44 -0.15 -12.89
CA VAL A 158 -11.13 0.06 -12.27
C VAL A 158 -11.13 -0.39 -10.81
N PRO A 159 -10.02 -0.92 -10.28
CA PRO A 159 -9.90 -1.27 -8.87
C PRO A 159 -9.59 -0.08 -7.97
N GLY A 160 -9.40 1.11 -8.56
CA GLY A 160 -8.76 2.24 -7.89
C GLY A 160 -7.23 2.13 -7.92
N GLY A 161 -6.57 3.18 -7.43
CA GLY A 161 -5.11 3.26 -7.43
C GLY A 161 -4.59 4.36 -6.49
N SER A 162 -3.30 4.45 -6.41
CA SER A 162 -2.26 3.75 -7.16
C SER A 162 -1.91 2.35 -6.63
N SER A 163 -2.42 1.91 -5.47
CA SER A 163 -2.21 0.56 -4.94
C SER A 163 -3.28 -0.44 -5.45
N GLY A 164 -3.63 -0.37 -6.75
CA GLY A 164 -4.70 -1.17 -7.33
C GLY A 164 -4.39 -2.67 -7.30
N GLY A 165 -3.18 -3.08 -7.69
CA GLY A 165 -2.78 -4.49 -7.63
C GLY A 165 -2.81 -5.05 -6.20
N SER A 166 -2.46 -4.22 -5.18
CA SER A 166 -2.56 -4.62 -3.76
C SER A 166 -4.02 -4.85 -3.36
N ALA A 167 -4.91 -3.94 -3.74
CA ALA A 167 -6.33 -4.06 -3.45
C ALA A 167 -6.97 -5.26 -4.16
N VAL A 168 -6.65 -5.46 -5.44
CA VAL A 168 -7.11 -6.62 -6.24
C VAL A 168 -6.64 -7.94 -5.62
N ALA A 169 -5.36 -8.02 -5.23
CA ALA A 169 -4.80 -9.24 -4.66
C ALA A 169 -5.51 -9.63 -3.34
N VAL A 170 -5.82 -8.68 -2.48
CA VAL A 170 -6.56 -8.92 -1.23
C VAL A 170 -8.03 -9.25 -1.52
N ALA A 171 -8.71 -8.46 -2.34
CA ALA A 171 -10.14 -8.64 -2.65
C ALA A 171 -10.44 -9.99 -3.33
N ALA A 172 -9.56 -10.44 -4.24
CA ALA A 172 -9.67 -11.72 -4.92
C ALA A 172 -9.16 -12.92 -4.08
N GLY A 173 -8.69 -12.70 -2.86
CA GLY A 173 -8.14 -13.75 -2.00
C GLY A 173 -6.87 -14.38 -2.54
N LEU A 174 -6.02 -13.59 -3.19
CA LEU A 174 -4.70 -14.04 -3.69
C LEU A 174 -3.63 -13.89 -2.61
N VAL A 175 -3.85 -12.98 -1.66
CA VAL A 175 -3.06 -12.80 -0.44
C VAL A 175 -3.98 -12.39 0.71
N PRO A 176 -3.68 -12.77 1.97
CA PRO A 176 -4.47 -12.33 3.12
C PRO A 176 -4.27 -10.85 3.45
N GLY A 177 -3.11 -10.29 3.11
CA GLY A 177 -2.77 -8.89 3.32
C GLY A 177 -1.68 -8.41 2.38
N ALA A 178 -1.64 -7.12 2.14
CA ALA A 178 -0.70 -6.46 1.23
C ALA A 178 -0.20 -5.12 1.78
N THR A 179 0.95 -4.68 1.30
CA THR A 179 1.43 -3.31 1.53
C THR A 179 0.95 -2.38 0.41
N GLY A 180 0.70 -1.13 0.75
CA GLY A 180 0.41 -0.07 -0.19
C GLY A 180 1.07 1.25 0.20
N THR A 181 0.92 2.26 -0.67
CA THR A 181 1.31 3.65 -0.38
C THR A 181 0.15 4.60 -0.64
N ASP A 182 0.07 5.67 0.14
CA ASP A 182 -0.98 6.68 0.04
C ASP A 182 -0.36 8.07 0.09
N THR A 183 -0.48 8.80 -1.00
CA THR A 183 -0.04 10.19 -1.15
C THR A 183 -1.25 11.13 -1.17
N GLY A 184 -2.31 10.74 -1.87
CA GLY A 184 -3.56 11.49 -2.01
C GLY A 184 -4.80 10.58 -1.99
N GLY A 185 -4.69 9.35 -1.43
CA GLY A 185 -5.78 8.38 -1.39
C GLY A 185 -5.40 6.98 -1.86
N SER A 186 -4.14 6.74 -2.24
CA SER A 186 -3.73 5.54 -2.98
C SER A 186 -3.73 4.21 -2.19
N ILE A 187 -4.12 4.20 -0.92
CA ILE A 187 -4.52 3.01 -0.14
C ILE A 187 -6.04 3.02 0.04
N ARG A 188 -6.59 4.14 0.51
CA ARG A 188 -7.99 4.27 0.94
C ARG A 188 -8.96 4.15 -0.23
N GLN A 189 -8.66 4.77 -1.35
CA GLN A 189 -9.52 4.74 -2.54
C GLN A 189 -9.59 3.34 -3.15
N PRO A 190 -8.48 2.63 -3.49
CA PRO A 190 -8.59 1.28 -4.01
C PRO A 190 -9.19 0.30 -3.00
N ALA A 191 -8.99 0.47 -1.69
CA ALA A 191 -9.67 -0.30 -0.67
C ALA A 191 -11.19 -0.12 -0.74
N SER A 192 -11.66 1.13 -0.89
CA SER A 192 -13.09 1.43 -1.07
C SER A 192 -13.66 0.81 -2.35
N PHE A 193 -12.95 0.91 -3.47
CA PHE A 193 -13.42 0.41 -4.77
C PHE A 193 -13.48 -1.12 -4.87
N THR A 194 -12.70 -1.82 -4.04
CA THR A 194 -12.64 -3.29 -4.02
C THR A 194 -13.28 -3.91 -2.78
N GLY A 195 -13.87 -3.09 -1.88
CA GLY A 195 -14.62 -3.56 -0.71
C GLY A 195 -13.75 -4.21 0.37
N ILE A 196 -12.54 -3.72 0.57
CA ILE A 196 -11.61 -4.17 1.62
C ILE A 196 -11.26 -3.04 2.59
N THR A 197 -10.45 -3.32 3.59
CA THR A 197 -9.93 -2.34 4.55
C THR A 197 -8.54 -1.85 4.12
N GLY A 198 -8.32 -0.55 4.18
CA GLY A 198 -7.01 0.06 3.96
C GLY A 198 -6.75 1.17 4.99
N ILE A 199 -5.56 1.19 5.56
CA ILE A 199 -5.18 2.20 6.56
C ILE A 199 -4.02 3.04 6.04
N LYS A 200 -4.24 4.37 5.98
CA LYS A 200 -3.16 5.35 5.89
C LYS A 200 -2.85 5.84 7.29
N PRO A 201 -1.75 5.43 7.91
CA PRO A 201 -1.37 5.92 9.23
C PRO A 201 -0.95 7.40 9.17
N THR A 202 -0.73 7.99 10.33
CA THR A 202 -0.12 9.32 10.45
C THR A 202 1.26 9.31 9.80
N TYR A 203 1.61 10.41 9.13
CA TYR A 203 2.91 10.59 8.48
C TYR A 203 4.06 10.33 9.47
N GLY A 204 5.08 9.60 9.01
CA GLY A 204 6.24 9.21 9.81
C GLY A 204 6.05 7.99 10.72
N VAL A 205 4.86 7.39 10.81
CA VAL A 205 4.62 6.16 11.60
C VAL A 205 5.30 4.94 10.95
N CYS A 206 5.24 4.82 9.62
CA CYS A 206 6.00 3.83 8.87
C CYS A 206 7.17 4.52 8.18
N SER A 207 8.35 3.88 8.19
CA SER A 207 9.53 4.38 7.48
C SER A 207 9.32 4.40 5.97
N ARG A 208 9.84 5.45 5.32
CA ARG A 208 9.90 5.58 3.86
C ARG A 208 11.23 5.07 3.26
N TYR A 209 12.16 4.60 4.09
CA TYR A 209 13.43 4.07 3.60
C TYR A 209 13.20 2.86 2.69
N GLY A 210 13.69 2.98 1.43
CA GLY A 210 13.46 1.98 0.39
C GLY A 210 12.08 2.06 -0.29
N MET A 211 11.31 3.12 -0.04
CA MET A 211 10.10 3.43 -0.79
C MET A 211 10.45 4.38 -1.94
N ILE A 212 10.11 4.00 -3.17
CA ILE A 212 10.34 4.85 -4.35
C ILE A 212 9.40 6.05 -4.26
N ALA A 213 9.98 7.26 -4.21
CA ALA A 213 9.23 8.47 -3.91
C ALA A 213 8.39 8.97 -5.08
N PHE A 214 7.14 9.36 -4.77
CA PHE A 214 6.33 10.26 -5.59
C PHE A 214 6.42 11.68 -5.04
N ALA A 215 5.81 11.95 -3.89
CA ALA A 215 5.82 13.24 -3.21
C ALA A 215 6.27 13.05 -1.76
N SER A 216 7.52 13.38 -1.47
CA SER A 216 8.21 13.01 -0.23
C SER A 216 7.55 13.55 1.04
N SER A 217 6.87 14.70 0.98
CA SER A 217 6.14 15.29 2.10
C SER A 217 4.75 14.67 2.34
N LEU A 218 4.25 13.86 1.40
CA LEU A 218 2.89 13.31 1.44
C LEU A 218 2.88 11.78 1.46
N ASP A 219 3.87 11.12 0.88
CA ASP A 219 3.92 9.67 0.72
C ASP A 219 3.92 8.96 2.07
N GLN A 220 3.03 7.97 2.23
CA GLN A 220 2.94 7.17 3.43
C GLN A 220 2.70 5.70 3.08
N ALA A 221 3.43 4.79 3.75
CA ALA A 221 3.17 3.36 3.69
C ALA A 221 2.02 2.95 4.61
N GLY A 222 1.28 1.91 4.24
CA GLY A 222 0.25 1.31 5.08
C GLY A 222 -0.26 -0.01 4.53
N PRO A 223 -1.07 -0.75 5.32
CA PRO A 223 -1.60 -2.05 4.96
C PRO A 223 -2.92 -1.97 4.20
N LEU A 224 -3.17 -3.00 3.38
CA LEU A 224 -4.47 -3.36 2.85
C LEU A 224 -4.77 -4.81 3.25
N ALA A 225 -5.96 -5.07 3.79
CA ALA A 225 -6.41 -6.40 4.20
C ALA A 225 -7.94 -6.46 4.23
N ARG A 226 -8.52 -7.61 4.58
CA ARG A 226 -9.98 -7.76 4.58
C ARG A 226 -10.67 -7.11 5.78
N SER A 227 -10.00 -7.01 6.92
CA SER A 227 -10.58 -6.49 8.16
C SER A 227 -9.70 -5.46 8.85
N ALA A 228 -10.28 -4.71 9.78
CA ALA A 228 -9.55 -3.80 10.64
C ALA A 228 -8.55 -4.55 11.55
N GLU A 229 -8.90 -5.77 12.02
CA GLU A 229 -8.01 -6.62 12.81
C GLU A 229 -6.76 -7.01 12.00
N ASP A 230 -6.94 -7.45 10.75
CA ASP A 230 -5.84 -7.77 9.86
C ASP A 230 -4.93 -6.58 9.61
N CYS A 231 -5.52 -5.41 9.34
CA CYS A 231 -4.77 -4.17 9.13
C CYS A 231 -4.03 -3.73 10.40
N ALA A 232 -4.61 -3.90 11.60
CA ALA A 232 -3.96 -3.55 12.85
C ALA A 232 -2.74 -4.44 13.13
N LEU A 233 -2.82 -5.74 12.86
CA LEU A 233 -1.68 -6.68 12.93
C LEU A 233 -0.55 -6.27 12.00
N LEU A 234 -0.87 -6.00 10.73
CA LEU A 234 0.11 -5.58 9.74
C LEU A 234 0.73 -4.22 10.11
N LEU A 235 -0.08 -3.25 10.54
CA LEU A 235 0.40 -1.92 10.89
C LEU A 235 1.31 -1.96 12.12
N SER A 236 0.99 -2.78 13.13
CA SER A 236 1.88 -3.01 14.29
C SER A 236 3.25 -3.48 13.86
N ALA A 237 3.31 -4.42 12.90
CA ALA A 237 4.57 -4.95 12.39
C ALA A 237 5.33 -3.97 11.47
N MET A 238 4.61 -3.14 10.68
CA MET A 238 5.20 -2.19 9.73
C MET A 238 5.75 -0.93 10.40
N SER A 239 5.17 -0.52 11.54
CA SER A 239 5.42 0.77 12.18
C SER A 239 6.70 0.79 13.03
N GLY A 240 7.14 2.00 13.38
CA GLY A 240 8.22 2.26 14.32
C GLY A 240 9.31 3.16 13.74
N PHE A 241 10.15 3.70 14.63
CA PHE A 241 11.24 4.61 14.27
C PHE A 241 12.31 3.92 13.41
N ASP A 242 12.80 4.66 12.42
CA ASP A 242 13.91 4.25 11.55
C ASP A 242 14.85 5.44 11.33
N ALA A 243 16.05 5.38 11.86
CA ALA A 243 17.06 6.44 11.74
C ALA A 243 17.53 6.69 10.30
N ARG A 244 17.23 5.78 9.36
CA ARG A 244 17.53 5.95 7.93
C ARG A 244 16.53 6.85 7.19
N ASP A 245 15.38 7.14 7.81
CA ASP A 245 14.37 8.05 7.28
C ASP A 245 14.25 9.27 8.18
N ALA A 246 14.74 10.41 7.71
CA ALA A 246 14.70 11.68 8.46
C ALA A 246 13.27 12.15 8.83
N THR A 247 12.24 11.58 8.23
CA THR A 247 10.83 11.90 8.51
C THR A 247 10.16 10.87 9.41
N SER A 248 10.87 9.79 9.77
CA SER A 248 10.36 8.78 10.70
C SER A 248 10.16 9.38 12.09
N ALA A 249 8.97 9.22 12.64
CA ALA A 249 8.62 9.78 13.93
C ALA A 249 9.25 8.96 15.06
N GLU A 250 10.07 9.60 15.89
CA GLU A 250 10.64 8.97 17.08
C GLU A 250 9.57 8.88 18.17
N ARG A 251 8.89 7.73 18.22
CA ARG A 251 7.82 7.43 19.17
C ARG A 251 8.02 6.02 19.75
N PRO A 252 7.51 5.75 20.95
CA PRO A 252 7.47 4.40 21.48
C PRO A 252 6.76 3.46 20.48
N PRO A 253 7.20 2.20 20.37
CA PRO A 253 6.50 1.19 19.56
C PRO A 253 5.02 1.11 19.94
N GLN A 254 4.14 1.04 18.96
CA GLN A 254 2.70 0.94 19.17
C GLN A 254 2.21 -0.42 18.67
N ASP A 255 1.50 -1.14 19.53
CA ASP A 255 0.75 -2.33 19.16
C ASP A 255 -0.71 -1.96 18.90
N PHE A 256 -1.02 -1.64 17.65
CA PHE A 256 -2.37 -1.26 17.21
C PHE A 256 -3.37 -2.41 17.38
N HIS A 257 -2.92 -3.66 17.25
CA HIS A 257 -3.78 -4.82 17.45
C HIS A 257 -4.16 -4.98 18.93
N ALA A 258 -3.19 -4.90 19.84
CA ALA A 258 -3.47 -4.96 21.28
C ALA A 258 -4.37 -3.81 21.72
N GLN A 259 -4.15 -2.58 21.22
CA GLN A 259 -5.02 -1.42 21.51
C GLN A 259 -6.46 -1.65 21.02
N MET A 260 -6.64 -2.22 19.83
CA MET A 260 -7.95 -2.55 19.29
C MET A 260 -8.67 -3.60 20.16
N LEU A 261 -7.96 -4.64 20.61
CA LEU A 261 -8.52 -5.68 21.49
C LEU A 261 -8.95 -5.09 22.85
N GLN A 262 -8.11 -4.26 23.45
CA GLN A 262 -8.42 -3.57 24.71
C GLN A 262 -9.67 -2.70 24.59
N ALA A 263 -9.80 -1.94 23.51
CA ALA A 263 -10.98 -1.12 23.25
C ALA A 263 -12.25 -1.97 23.11
N ARG A 264 -12.15 -3.13 22.44
CA ARG A 264 -13.27 -4.08 22.31
C ARG A 264 -13.66 -4.71 23.64
N ASP A 265 -12.68 -5.18 24.41
CA ASP A 265 -12.91 -5.91 25.66
C ASP A 265 -13.43 -4.99 26.78
N GLY A 266 -13.15 -3.68 26.72
CA GLY A 266 -13.71 -2.65 27.60
C GLY A 266 -15.13 -2.21 27.25
N ALA A 267 -15.68 -2.66 26.12
CA ALA A 267 -17.00 -2.27 25.63
C ALA A 267 -18.10 -3.17 26.19
N THR A 268 -19.30 -2.59 26.41
CA THR A 268 -20.47 -3.42 26.75
C THR A 268 -21.00 -4.12 25.50
N PRO A 269 -21.33 -5.43 25.54
CA PRO A 269 -21.80 -6.15 24.37
C PRO A 269 -23.03 -5.54 23.67
N ALA A 270 -23.94 -4.94 24.44
CA ALA A 270 -25.17 -4.33 23.90
C ALA A 270 -24.92 -2.99 23.18
N LYS A 271 -23.92 -2.21 23.63
CA LYS A 271 -23.58 -0.90 23.07
C LYS A 271 -22.04 -0.72 23.03
N PRO A 272 -21.37 -1.44 22.13
CA PRO A 272 -19.91 -1.46 22.09
C PRO A 272 -19.27 -0.11 21.73
N LEU A 273 -20.03 0.81 21.15
CA LEU A 273 -19.57 2.15 20.76
C LEU A 273 -20.09 3.25 21.69
N GLN A 274 -20.59 2.90 22.88
CA GLN A 274 -21.10 3.90 23.82
C GLN A 274 -19.99 4.88 24.23
N GLY A 275 -20.32 6.18 24.13
CA GLY A 275 -19.37 7.26 24.37
C GLY A 275 -18.52 7.69 23.19
N LEU A 276 -18.53 6.93 22.07
CA LEU A 276 -17.88 7.34 20.84
C LEU A 276 -18.71 8.44 20.15
N ARG A 277 -18.05 9.54 19.77
CA ARG A 277 -18.63 10.60 18.96
C ARG A 277 -18.09 10.51 17.54
N ILE A 278 -18.98 10.48 16.55
CA ILE A 278 -18.65 10.43 15.12
C ILE A 278 -19.04 11.76 14.50
N GLY A 279 -18.04 12.52 14.01
CA GLY A 279 -18.27 13.77 13.30
C GLY A 279 -18.73 13.53 11.87
N LEU A 280 -19.76 14.25 11.43
CA LEU A 280 -20.27 14.24 10.06
C LEU A 280 -19.89 15.57 9.39
N PRO A 281 -18.75 15.64 8.65
CA PRO A 281 -18.42 16.86 7.93
C PRO A 281 -19.42 17.11 6.81
N ARG A 282 -20.12 18.21 6.83
CA ARG A 282 -21.10 18.57 5.79
C ARG A 282 -20.46 18.60 4.38
N GLU A 283 -19.16 18.91 4.31
CA GLU A 283 -18.38 18.97 3.07
C GLU A 283 -18.20 17.60 2.41
N PHE A 284 -18.42 16.50 3.16
CA PHE A 284 -18.33 15.13 2.63
C PHE A 284 -19.64 14.61 2.04
N PHE A 285 -20.72 15.41 2.17
CA PHE A 285 -22.05 15.10 1.63
C PHE A 285 -22.50 16.16 0.60
N PRO A 286 -21.71 16.41 -0.48
CA PRO A 286 -22.07 17.38 -1.49
C PRO A 286 -23.32 16.92 -2.27
N ALA A 287 -24.02 17.86 -2.91
CA ALA A 287 -25.20 17.56 -3.73
C ALA A 287 -24.89 16.59 -4.92
N ALA A 288 -23.63 16.54 -5.35
CA ALA A 288 -23.17 15.62 -6.41
C ALA A 288 -22.85 14.20 -5.91
N LEU A 289 -22.99 13.92 -4.61
CA LEU A 289 -22.76 12.58 -4.07
C LEU A 289 -23.78 11.60 -4.70
N SER A 290 -23.28 10.48 -5.26
CA SER A 290 -24.15 9.42 -5.80
C SER A 290 -25.15 8.95 -4.73
N ALA A 291 -26.41 8.79 -5.16
CA ALA A 291 -27.48 8.37 -4.26
C ALA A 291 -27.17 7.02 -3.57
N ASP A 292 -26.62 6.07 -4.29
CA ASP A 292 -26.27 4.74 -3.77
C ASP A 292 -25.18 4.82 -2.70
N VAL A 293 -24.13 5.64 -2.93
CA VAL A 293 -23.08 5.89 -1.94
C VAL A 293 -23.67 6.57 -0.70
N GLY A 294 -24.50 7.60 -0.91
CA GLY A 294 -25.16 8.30 0.19
C GLY A 294 -26.07 7.40 1.02
N LEU A 295 -26.78 6.45 0.40
CA LEU A 295 -27.60 5.46 1.09
C LEU A 295 -26.76 4.49 1.92
N ALA A 296 -25.68 3.95 1.34
CA ALA A 296 -24.78 3.02 2.03
C ALA A 296 -24.12 3.67 3.26
N VAL A 297 -23.64 4.92 3.11
CA VAL A 297 -23.03 5.66 4.22
C VAL A 297 -24.06 5.93 5.33
N ARG A 298 -25.28 6.37 4.99
CA ARG A 298 -26.35 6.59 6.01
C ARG A 298 -26.73 5.30 6.72
N ALA A 299 -26.80 4.16 6.02
CA ALA A 299 -27.05 2.87 6.65
C ALA A 299 -25.95 2.50 7.65
N ALA A 300 -24.68 2.71 7.31
CA ALA A 300 -23.57 2.49 8.22
C ALA A 300 -23.63 3.43 9.45
N LEU A 301 -23.98 4.69 9.26
CA LEU A 301 -24.14 5.66 10.35
C LEU A 301 -25.27 5.25 11.30
N ALA A 302 -26.41 4.82 10.78
CA ALA A 302 -27.51 4.30 11.60
C ALA A 302 -27.08 3.07 12.42
N GLU A 303 -26.24 2.21 11.86
CA GLU A 303 -25.71 1.07 12.60
C GLU A 303 -24.75 1.53 13.73
N PHE A 304 -23.91 2.53 13.49
CA PHE A 304 -23.07 3.09 14.55
C PHE A 304 -23.89 3.68 15.70
N GLU A 305 -25.01 4.39 15.43
CA GLU A 305 -25.92 4.87 16.44
C GLU A 305 -26.58 3.71 17.20
N ARG A 306 -27.04 2.68 16.49
CA ARG A 306 -27.60 1.46 17.13
C ARG A 306 -26.61 0.82 18.09
N LEU A 307 -25.32 0.81 17.73
CA LEU A 307 -24.21 0.30 18.55
C LEU A 307 -23.83 1.24 19.70
N GLY A 308 -24.41 2.42 19.81
CA GLY A 308 -24.25 3.35 20.91
C GLY A 308 -23.39 4.58 20.64
N ALA A 309 -22.91 4.79 19.41
CA ALA A 309 -22.21 6.02 19.05
C ALA A 309 -23.18 7.22 18.98
N THR A 310 -22.63 8.43 19.10
CA THR A 310 -23.36 9.69 18.91
C THR A 310 -22.84 10.38 17.65
N LEU A 311 -23.74 10.68 16.71
CA LEU A 311 -23.42 11.44 15.51
C LEU A 311 -23.42 12.95 15.83
N VAL A 312 -22.43 13.68 15.30
CA VAL A 312 -22.27 15.13 15.54
C VAL A 312 -21.96 15.83 14.21
N ASP A 313 -22.77 16.83 13.89
CA ASP A 313 -22.50 17.68 12.73
C ASP A 313 -21.22 18.49 12.97
N VAL A 314 -20.31 18.43 12.01
CA VAL A 314 -19.05 19.18 12.02
C VAL A 314 -18.79 19.84 10.66
N SER A 315 -17.87 20.77 10.61
CA SER A 315 -17.43 21.40 9.36
C SER A 315 -15.91 21.34 9.26
N LEU A 316 -15.44 21.02 8.06
CA LEU A 316 -14.03 21.06 7.64
C LEU A 316 -13.91 22.05 6.49
N PRO A 317 -13.96 23.37 6.75
CA PRO A 317 -14.19 24.40 5.72
C PRO A 317 -13.07 24.53 4.70
N ARG A 318 -11.89 23.93 4.94
CA ARG A 318 -10.78 23.93 3.99
C ARG A 318 -10.70 22.67 3.13
N THR A 319 -11.66 21.76 3.23
CA THR A 319 -11.69 20.51 2.46
C THR A 319 -11.67 20.77 0.94
N GLU A 320 -12.31 21.84 0.48
CA GLU A 320 -12.32 22.26 -0.95
C GLU A 320 -10.93 22.54 -1.51
N LEU A 321 -9.94 22.88 -0.67
CA LEU A 321 -8.56 23.16 -1.06
C LEU A 321 -7.72 21.87 -1.21
N SER A 322 -8.20 20.72 -0.72
CA SER A 322 -7.41 19.48 -0.66
C SER A 322 -6.89 19.04 -2.02
N ILE A 323 -7.75 19.02 -3.03
CA ILE A 323 -7.41 18.60 -4.38
C ILE A 323 -6.50 19.64 -5.08
N PRO A 324 -6.81 20.95 -5.07
CA PRO A 324 -5.89 21.95 -5.60
C PRO A 324 -4.50 21.89 -4.98
N VAL A 325 -4.39 21.82 -3.66
CA VAL A 325 -3.10 21.72 -2.93
C VAL A 325 -2.33 20.48 -3.35
N TYR A 326 -3.00 19.32 -3.43
CA TYR A 326 -2.38 18.08 -3.90
C TYR A 326 -1.79 18.24 -5.31
N TYR A 327 -2.54 18.80 -6.26
CA TYR A 327 -2.07 18.97 -7.65
C TYR A 327 -0.99 20.04 -7.83
N ILE A 328 -0.72 20.85 -6.81
CA ILE A 328 0.41 21.79 -6.78
C ILE A 328 1.63 21.11 -6.16
N ILE A 329 1.50 20.62 -4.93
CA ILE A 329 2.64 20.10 -4.15
C ILE A 329 3.15 18.78 -4.75
N ALA A 330 2.28 17.82 -5.02
CA ALA A 330 2.72 16.50 -5.44
C ALA A 330 3.43 16.50 -6.80
N PRO A 331 2.97 17.19 -7.86
CA PRO A 331 3.73 17.32 -9.10
C PRO A 331 5.05 18.09 -8.93
N ALA A 332 5.10 19.14 -8.09
CA ALA A 332 6.32 19.89 -7.81
C ALA A 332 7.39 18.97 -7.20
N GLU A 333 7.04 18.21 -6.17
CA GLU A 333 7.95 17.26 -5.54
C GLU A 333 8.31 16.09 -6.48
N ALA A 334 7.37 15.61 -7.30
CA ALA A 334 7.63 14.59 -8.31
C ALA A 334 8.66 15.05 -9.32
N SER A 335 8.57 16.29 -9.82
CA SER A 335 9.54 16.83 -10.77
C SER A 335 10.96 16.82 -10.22
N SER A 336 11.12 17.13 -8.93
CA SER A 336 12.38 17.05 -8.22
C SER A 336 12.83 15.60 -7.96
N ASN A 337 11.94 14.76 -7.41
CA ASN A 337 12.25 13.38 -7.06
C ASN A 337 12.61 12.52 -8.28
N LEU A 338 11.93 12.72 -9.42
CA LEU A 338 12.16 11.94 -10.62
C LEU A 338 13.28 12.50 -11.51
N SER A 339 13.92 13.58 -11.12
CA SER A 339 15.11 14.12 -11.83
C SER A 339 16.29 13.14 -11.83
N ARG A 340 16.39 12.29 -10.81
CA ARG A 340 17.43 11.26 -10.64
C ARG A 340 17.38 10.12 -11.67
N PHE A 341 16.24 9.96 -12.35
CA PHE A 341 16.08 8.94 -13.38
C PHE A 341 16.51 9.49 -14.74
N ASP A 342 17.80 9.48 -14.96
CA ASP A 342 18.49 10.09 -16.12
C ASP A 342 19.19 9.07 -17.04
N GLY A 343 19.16 7.78 -16.66
CA GLY A 343 19.80 6.69 -17.39
C GLY A 343 21.32 6.60 -17.18
N VAL A 344 21.90 7.36 -16.24
CA VAL A 344 23.34 7.34 -15.98
C VAL A 344 23.72 6.28 -14.96
N LYS A 345 23.10 6.31 -13.76
CA LYS A 345 23.47 5.40 -12.67
C LYS A 345 22.66 4.10 -12.66
N PHE A 346 21.37 4.18 -12.97
CA PHE A 346 20.45 3.03 -12.94
C PHE A 346 19.22 3.33 -13.77
N GLY A 347 18.44 2.28 -14.02
CA GLY A 347 17.21 2.35 -14.80
C GLY A 347 17.45 2.26 -16.32
N HIS A 348 16.38 2.51 -17.07
CA HIS A 348 16.41 2.54 -18.52
C HIS A 348 17.36 3.61 -19.04
N ARG A 349 18.10 3.28 -20.10
CA ARG A 349 18.89 4.21 -20.92
C ARG A 349 18.55 3.99 -22.38
N ALA A 350 18.31 5.07 -23.11
CA ALA A 350 18.09 5.02 -24.55
C ALA A 350 19.30 4.34 -25.23
N ALA A 351 19.01 3.43 -26.14
CA ALA A 351 20.07 2.64 -26.82
C ALA A 351 20.83 3.46 -27.86
N GLN A 352 20.22 4.51 -28.41
CA GLN A 352 20.79 5.37 -29.46
C GLN A 352 20.57 6.84 -29.11
N TYR A 353 21.66 7.61 -29.08
CA TYR A 353 21.64 9.05 -28.83
C TYR A 353 22.87 9.71 -29.46
N ASP A 354 22.78 11.00 -29.78
CA ASP A 354 23.82 11.74 -30.46
C ASP A 354 24.79 12.42 -29.47
N ASP A 355 24.25 12.94 -28.35
CA ASP A 355 25.00 13.57 -27.27
C ASP A 355 24.36 13.31 -25.91
N LEU A 356 24.97 13.82 -24.83
CA LEU A 356 24.49 13.64 -23.46
C LEU A 356 23.08 14.23 -23.24
N GLY A 357 22.79 15.39 -23.84
CA GLY A 357 21.49 16.02 -23.75
C GLY A 357 20.39 15.20 -24.45
N ASP A 358 20.75 14.63 -25.61
CA ASP A 358 19.87 13.74 -26.35
C ASP A 358 19.66 12.42 -25.63
N MET A 359 20.69 11.86 -24.99
CA MET A 359 20.56 10.69 -24.12
C MET A 359 19.52 10.92 -23.02
N TYR A 360 19.59 12.04 -22.31
CA TYR A 360 18.63 12.36 -21.25
C TYR A 360 17.21 12.49 -21.80
N ARG A 361 17.02 13.22 -22.89
CA ARG A 361 15.72 13.43 -23.51
C ARG A 361 15.09 12.09 -23.95
N LYS A 362 15.83 11.26 -24.69
CA LYS A 362 15.37 9.98 -25.21
C LYS A 362 15.08 8.99 -24.07
N THR A 363 16.01 8.86 -23.10
CA THR A 363 15.83 8.00 -21.92
C THR A 363 14.54 8.32 -21.19
N ARG A 364 14.28 9.58 -20.88
CA ARG A 364 13.09 10.00 -20.15
C ARG A 364 11.81 9.89 -21.01
N THR A 365 11.94 10.12 -22.31
CA THR A 365 10.81 9.96 -23.26
C THR A 365 10.37 8.50 -23.38
N GLU A 366 11.31 7.59 -23.45
CA GLU A 366 11.07 6.14 -23.60
C GLU A 366 10.66 5.49 -22.28
N GLY A 367 11.29 5.90 -21.18
CA GLY A 367 11.17 5.26 -19.87
C GLY A 367 9.93 5.67 -19.09
N PHE A 368 9.49 6.94 -19.18
CA PHE A 368 8.30 7.42 -18.47
C PHE A 368 7.04 7.35 -19.31
N GLY A 369 5.95 6.94 -18.69
CA GLY A 369 4.62 6.97 -19.27
C GLY A 369 4.02 8.39 -19.38
N PRO A 370 2.88 8.54 -20.08
CA PRO A 370 2.30 9.85 -20.36
C PRO A 370 1.91 10.65 -19.11
N GLU A 371 1.33 9.98 -18.10
CA GLU A 371 0.88 10.65 -16.87
C GLU A 371 2.04 11.15 -16.03
N VAL A 372 3.11 10.36 -15.90
CA VAL A 372 4.32 10.77 -15.17
C VAL A 372 4.96 11.97 -15.88
N LYS A 373 5.08 11.97 -17.20
CA LYS A 373 5.58 13.10 -17.99
C LYS A 373 4.75 14.36 -17.76
N ARG A 374 3.41 14.24 -17.78
CA ARG A 374 2.50 15.34 -17.51
C ARG A 374 2.76 15.95 -16.13
N ARG A 375 2.86 15.14 -15.08
CA ARG A 375 3.10 15.62 -13.71
C ARG A 375 4.47 16.24 -13.54
N ILE A 376 5.51 15.69 -14.16
CA ILE A 376 6.85 16.30 -14.16
C ILE A 376 6.81 17.70 -14.81
N MET A 377 6.11 17.85 -15.95
CA MET A 377 5.99 19.14 -16.63
C MET A 377 5.22 20.15 -15.78
N ILE A 378 4.09 19.78 -15.20
CA ILE A 378 3.30 20.63 -14.30
C ILE A 378 4.15 21.05 -13.10
N GLY A 379 4.83 20.10 -12.47
CA GLY A 379 5.68 20.38 -11.30
C GLY A 379 6.84 21.32 -11.62
N THR A 380 7.49 21.13 -12.76
CA THR A 380 8.55 22.02 -13.22
C THR A 380 8.02 23.45 -13.46
N TYR A 381 6.81 23.57 -14.01
CA TYR A 381 6.16 24.87 -14.22
C TYR A 381 5.82 25.55 -12.89
N VAL A 382 5.23 24.82 -11.93
CA VAL A 382 4.91 25.34 -10.59
C VAL A 382 6.15 25.85 -9.83
N LEU A 383 7.30 25.19 -10.02
CA LEU A 383 8.58 25.57 -9.40
C LEU A 383 9.31 26.68 -10.16
N SER A 384 8.81 27.16 -11.30
CA SER A 384 9.44 28.22 -12.07
C SER A 384 9.23 29.58 -11.43
N HIS A 385 10.12 30.54 -11.81
CA HIS A 385 10.11 31.91 -11.28
C HIS A 385 8.74 32.59 -11.48
N GLY A 386 8.23 33.22 -10.45
CA GLY A 386 6.92 33.88 -10.43
C GLY A 386 5.73 32.95 -10.09
N TYR A 387 5.80 31.66 -10.40
CA TYR A 387 4.76 30.71 -10.02
C TYR A 387 5.02 30.05 -8.66
N TYR A 388 6.28 29.88 -8.28
CA TYR A 388 6.68 29.33 -7.00
C TYR A 388 6.07 30.10 -5.83
N ASP A 389 6.22 31.44 -5.82
CA ASP A 389 5.67 32.30 -4.77
C ASP A 389 4.14 32.35 -4.81
N ALA A 390 3.55 32.35 -6.01
CA ALA A 390 2.12 32.52 -6.21
C ALA A 390 1.30 31.25 -5.89
N TYR A 391 1.89 30.05 -6.02
CA TYR A 391 1.15 28.79 -5.89
C TYR A 391 1.76 27.80 -4.90
N TYR A 392 3.09 27.65 -4.88
CA TYR A 392 3.72 26.62 -4.06
C TYR A 392 3.85 27.04 -2.59
N LEU A 393 4.12 28.32 -2.34
CA LEU A 393 4.26 28.82 -0.96
C LEU A 393 2.93 29.12 -0.27
N GLN A 394 1.85 29.32 -1.00
CA GLN A 394 0.50 29.51 -0.45
C GLN A 394 -0.11 28.19 0.01
#